data_0bda484d9c68f292a6dd9a18f0c2639a
#
_entry.id   0bda484d9c68f292a6dd9a18f0c2639a
#
_cell.length_a   1.000
_cell.length_b   1.000
_cell.length_c   1.000
_cell.angle_alpha   90.00
_cell.angle_beta   90.00
_cell.angle_gamma   90.00
#
_symmetry.space_group_name_H-M   'P 1'
#
loop_
_entity.id
_entity.type
_entity.pdbx_description
1 polymer ?
#
loop_
_entity_poly.entity_id
_entity_poly.type
_entity_poly.pdbx_seq_one_letter_code
_entity_poly.pdbx_strand_id
1 'polypeptide(L)'
;DIAFFSAGGSVSEEFATSASKTALVIDNTSFFRLHKDVPLVVPEINAKEIFNAPLNIIANPNCSTIQMTQILNPLHLHFKIKSVIVSTYQAVSGAGNKGIESLKNELK
;
A
#
# COMPACT_ATOMS: atom_id res chain seq x y z
N ASP A 1 -10.48 -16.65 7.99
CA ASP A 1 -11.06 -15.29 8.08
C ASP A 1 -10.14 -14.27 7.39
N ILE A 2 -10.66 -13.07 7.08
CA ILE A 2 -9.90 -11.97 6.49
C ILE A 2 -10.14 -10.72 7.34
N ALA A 3 -9.06 -9.99 7.64
CA ALA A 3 -9.12 -8.73 8.37
C ALA A 3 -8.56 -7.59 7.49
N PHE A 4 -9.33 -6.51 7.33
CA PHE A 4 -8.91 -5.32 6.58
C PHE A 4 -8.44 -4.23 7.54
N PHE A 5 -7.25 -3.70 7.30
CA PHE A 5 -6.65 -2.61 8.06
C PHE A 5 -6.55 -1.35 7.19
N SER A 6 -7.20 -0.27 7.62
CA SER A 6 -7.20 1.03 6.93
C SER A 6 -7.36 2.23 7.88
N ALA A 7 -7.12 2.02 9.18
CA ALA A 7 -7.33 3.04 10.21
C ALA A 7 -6.05 3.86 10.54
N GLY A 8 -5.03 3.75 9.71
CA GLY A 8 -3.74 4.42 9.90
C GLY A 8 -2.62 3.49 10.35
N GLY A 9 -1.37 3.88 10.07
CA GLY A 9 -0.19 3.05 10.30
C GLY A 9 0.00 2.62 11.75
N SER A 10 -0.29 3.48 12.72
CA SER A 10 -0.19 3.15 14.15
C SER A 10 -1.14 2.02 14.57
N VAL A 11 -2.33 1.97 13.99
CA VAL A 11 -3.28 0.87 14.26
C VAL A 11 -2.79 -0.43 13.64
N SER A 12 -2.21 -0.39 12.43
CA SER A 12 -1.61 -1.57 11.82
C SER A 12 -0.40 -2.07 12.60
N GLU A 13 0.45 -1.17 13.08
CA GLU A 13 1.60 -1.49 13.93
C GLU A 13 1.19 -2.24 15.19
N GLU A 14 0.16 -1.76 15.86
CA GLU A 14 -0.29 -2.30 17.16
C GLU A 14 -1.06 -3.63 16.99
N PHE A 15 -1.95 -3.73 16.01
CA PHE A 15 -2.93 -4.81 15.98
C PHE A 15 -2.75 -5.83 14.85
N ALA A 16 -2.11 -5.48 13.72
CA ALA A 16 -2.09 -6.37 12.56
C ALA A 16 -1.39 -7.71 12.82
N THR A 17 -0.27 -7.70 13.52
CA THR A 17 0.46 -8.93 13.88
C THR A 17 -0.35 -9.83 14.83
N SER A 18 -1.17 -9.26 15.69
CA SER A 18 -2.07 -10.05 16.55
C SER A 18 -3.21 -10.66 15.73
N ALA A 19 -3.82 -9.88 14.84
CA ALA A 19 -4.89 -10.33 13.96
C ALA A 19 -4.42 -11.42 12.99
N SER A 20 -3.18 -11.33 12.51
CA SER A 20 -2.63 -12.29 11.54
C SER A 20 -2.46 -13.70 12.07
N LYS A 21 -2.54 -13.90 13.38
CA LYS A 21 -2.52 -15.24 14.01
C LYS A 21 -3.77 -16.06 13.71
N THR A 22 -4.89 -15.41 13.42
CA THR A 22 -6.20 -16.05 13.20
C THR A 22 -6.86 -15.70 11.88
N ALA A 23 -6.37 -14.69 11.16
CA ALA A 23 -6.93 -14.20 9.92
C ALA A 23 -5.82 -13.80 8.94
N LEU A 24 -6.13 -13.82 7.64
CA LEU A 24 -5.31 -13.15 6.64
C LEU A 24 -5.54 -11.64 6.76
N VAL A 25 -4.49 -10.88 7.03
CA VAL A 25 -4.55 -9.42 7.13
C VAL A 25 -4.28 -8.80 5.76
N ILE A 26 -5.14 -7.90 5.32
CA ILE A 26 -4.91 -7.03 4.16
C ILE A 26 -4.77 -5.60 4.68
N ASP A 27 -3.54 -5.09 4.66
CA ASP A 27 -3.21 -3.77 5.19
C ASP A 27 -3.13 -2.71 4.09
N ASN A 28 -4.03 -1.74 4.16
CA ASN A 28 -4.05 -0.59 3.24
C ASN A 28 -3.22 0.61 3.76
N THR A 29 -2.60 0.50 4.93
CA THR A 29 -1.74 1.57 5.46
C THR A 29 -0.34 1.54 4.85
N SER A 30 0.49 2.50 5.20
CA SER A 30 1.88 2.52 4.73
C SER A 30 2.82 1.67 5.59
N PHE A 31 2.36 1.15 6.73
CA PHE A 31 3.24 0.57 7.74
C PHE A 31 4.04 -0.64 7.22
N PHE A 32 3.37 -1.60 6.61
CA PHE A 32 4.00 -2.83 6.14
C PHE A 32 4.58 -2.79 4.72
N ARG A 33 4.42 -1.70 3.97
CA ARG A 33 4.81 -1.64 2.55
C ARG A 33 6.29 -1.90 2.27
N LEU A 34 7.16 -1.58 3.21
CA LEU A 34 8.60 -1.82 3.10
C LEU A 34 9.11 -2.95 4.01
N HIS A 35 8.19 -3.70 4.62
CA HIS A 35 8.58 -4.82 5.48
C HIS A 35 8.97 -6.02 4.61
N LYS A 36 10.18 -6.55 4.81
CA LYS A 36 10.77 -7.62 3.97
C LYS A 36 9.96 -8.91 3.92
N ASP A 37 9.25 -9.23 5.00
CA ASP A 37 8.46 -10.47 5.14
C ASP A 37 6.98 -10.25 4.86
N VAL A 38 6.59 -9.10 4.30
CA VAL A 38 5.22 -8.77 3.91
C VAL A 38 5.19 -8.44 2.43
N PRO A 39 4.49 -9.23 1.60
CA PRO A 39 4.40 -8.95 0.18
C PRO A 39 3.56 -7.68 -0.08
N LEU A 40 4.09 -6.83 -0.95
CA LEU A 40 3.39 -5.66 -1.49
C LEU A 40 2.70 -6.09 -2.79
N VAL A 41 1.37 -6.13 -2.80
CA VAL A 41 0.63 -6.81 -3.88
C VAL A 41 -0.28 -5.87 -4.65
N VAL A 42 -0.16 -5.92 -5.97
CA VAL A 42 -1.16 -5.46 -6.94
C VAL A 42 -1.64 -6.71 -7.68
N PRO A 43 -2.87 -7.20 -7.48
CA PRO A 43 -3.31 -8.51 -7.97
C PRO A 43 -3.13 -8.72 -9.47
N GLU A 44 -3.33 -7.70 -10.29
CA GLU A 44 -3.17 -7.77 -11.75
C GLU A 44 -1.71 -7.92 -12.19
N ILE A 45 -0.77 -7.72 -11.29
CA ILE A 45 0.67 -7.71 -11.59
C ILE A 45 1.38 -8.89 -10.95
N ASN A 46 1.17 -9.08 -9.65
CA ASN A 46 1.92 -10.03 -8.85
C ASN A 46 1.05 -10.83 -7.86
N ALA A 47 -0.17 -11.23 -8.25
CA ALA A 47 -1.10 -12.00 -7.41
C ALA A 47 -0.46 -13.23 -6.73
N LYS A 48 0.53 -13.86 -7.38
CA LYS A 48 1.21 -15.04 -6.84
C LYS A 48 1.94 -14.78 -5.53
N GLU A 49 2.33 -13.53 -5.27
CA GLU A 49 2.99 -13.13 -4.02
C GLU A 49 2.08 -13.24 -2.80
N ILE A 50 0.75 -13.31 -2.99
CA ILE A 50 -0.21 -13.58 -1.91
C ILE A 50 0.12 -14.90 -1.19
N PHE A 51 0.59 -15.89 -1.91
CA PHE A 51 0.97 -17.19 -1.35
C PHE A 51 2.33 -17.18 -0.62
N ASN A 52 3.09 -16.08 -0.74
CA ASN A 52 4.37 -15.85 -0.09
C ASN A 52 4.25 -14.83 1.06
N ALA A 53 3.22 -14.96 1.89
CA ALA A 53 2.94 -14.08 3.03
C ALA A 53 3.24 -14.81 4.35
N PRO A 54 4.51 -14.96 4.77
CA PRO A 54 4.88 -15.75 5.95
C PRO A 54 4.29 -15.22 7.26
N LEU A 55 3.91 -13.96 7.29
CA LEU A 55 3.26 -13.34 8.45
C LEU A 55 1.73 -13.32 8.34
N ASN A 56 1.13 -13.94 7.34
CA ASN A 56 -0.31 -13.79 7.02
C ASN A 56 -0.76 -12.32 6.88
N ILE A 57 0.15 -11.46 6.45
CA ILE A 57 -0.11 -10.03 6.19
C ILE A 57 0.25 -9.74 4.74
N ILE A 58 -0.64 -9.05 4.04
CA ILE A 58 -0.44 -8.54 2.69
C ILE A 58 -0.56 -7.02 2.74
N ALA A 59 0.43 -6.31 2.21
CA ALA A 59 0.40 -4.87 2.10
C ALA A 59 -0.20 -4.44 0.76
N ASN A 60 -1.14 -3.49 0.80
CA ASN A 60 -1.68 -2.83 -0.38
C ASN A 60 -0.85 -1.58 -0.68
N PRO A 61 -0.41 -1.36 -1.93
CA PRO A 61 0.39 -0.20 -2.31
C PRO A 61 -0.34 1.13 -2.16
N ASN A 62 0.39 2.22 -2.37
CA ASN A 62 -0.20 3.55 -2.46
C ASN A 62 -1.18 3.63 -3.65
N CYS A 63 -2.30 4.35 -3.49
CA CYS A 63 -3.37 4.43 -4.47
C CYS A 63 -2.90 4.92 -5.85
N SER A 64 -2.06 5.96 -5.91
CA SER A 64 -1.51 6.44 -7.18
C SER A 64 -0.53 5.46 -7.81
N THR A 65 0.21 4.71 -6.98
CA THR A 65 1.11 3.65 -7.45
C THR A 65 0.34 2.51 -8.11
N ILE A 66 -0.78 2.07 -7.53
CA ILE A 66 -1.61 1.00 -8.11
C ILE A 66 -2.09 1.41 -9.51
N GLN A 67 -2.67 2.60 -9.63
CA GLN A 67 -3.16 3.12 -10.92
C GLN A 67 -2.04 3.20 -11.97
N MET A 68 -0.90 3.75 -11.59
CA MET A 68 0.26 3.89 -12.47
C MET A 68 0.78 2.52 -12.92
N THR A 69 0.95 1.58 -12.01
CA THR A 69 1.53 0.27 -12.34
C THR A 69 0.62 -0.57 -13.20
N GLN A 70 -0.69 -0.44 -13.10
CA GLN A 70 -1.63 -1.12 -14.01
C GLN A 70 -1.46 -0.68 -15.47
N ILE A 71 -1.13 0.58 -15.71
CA ILE A 71 -0.86 1.09 -17.06
C ILE A 71 0.55 0.73 -17.51
N LEU A 72 1.53 0.88 -16.61
CA LEU A 72 2.94 0.65 -16.95
C LEU A 72 3.29 -0.82 -17.17
N ASN A 73 2.62 -1.74 -16.45
CA ASN A 73 2.93 -3.16 -16.56
C ASN A 73 2.75 -3.72 -17.98
N PRO A 74 1.60 -3.58 -18.67
CA PRO A 74 1.45 -4.05 -20.03
C PRO A 74 2.45 -3.38 -20.98
N LEU A 75 2.71 -2.09 -20.82
CA LEU A 75 3.73 -1.39 -21.60
C LEU A 75 5.13 -1.94 -21.34
N HIS A 76 5.47 -2.24 -20.10
CA HIS A 76 6.76 -2.85 -19.76
C HIS A 76 6.92 -4.25 -20.34
N LEU A 77 5.87 -5.06 -20.32
CA LEU A 77 5.90 -6.40 -20.90
C LEU A 77 6.20 -6.37 -22.40
N HIS A 78 5.63 -5.41 -23.13
CA HIS A 78 5.81 -5.30 -24.57
C HIS A 78 7.06 -4.51 -24.99
N PHE A 79 7.34 -3.38 -24.34
CA PHE A 79 8.36 -2.42 -24.76
C PHE A 79 9.58 -2.33 -23.87
N LYS A 80 9.60 -3.03 -22.73
CA LYS A 80 10.73 -3.05 -21.79
C LYS A 80 11.11 -1.65 -21.31
N ILE A 81 10.20 -0.97 -20.63
CA ILE A 81 10.42 0.38 -20.06
C ILE A 81 11.75 0.42 -19.30
N LYS A 82 12.61 1.37 -19.63
CA LYS A 82 13.93 1.56 -19.00
C LYS A 82 13.90 2.52 -17.83
N SER A 83 13.04 3.51 -17.89
CA SER A 83 12.91 4.52 -16.81
C SER A 83 11.50 5.10 -16.82
N VAL A 84 11.06 5.58 -15.66
CA VAL A 84 9.81 6.30 -15.48
C VAL A 84 10.11 7.57 -14.70
N ILE A 85 9.68 8.71 -15.23
CA ILE A 85 9.69 9.99 -14.54
C ILE A 85 8.23 10.37 -14.32
N VAL A 86 7.83 10.58 -13.08
CA VAL A 86 6.44 10.85 -12.73
C VAL A 86 6.34 11.98 -11.71
N SER A 87 5.36 12.86 -11.91
CA SER A 87 4.94 13.85 -10.92
C SER A 87 3.49 13.58 -10.55
N THR A 88 3.19 13.53 -9.26
CA THR A 88 1.84 13.25 -8.76
C THR A 88 1.29 14.42 -7.96
N TYR A 89 -0.01 14.65 -8.10
CA TYR A 89 -0.78 15.60 -7.30
C TYR A 89 -1.83 14.80 -6.52
N GLN A 90 -1.74 14.82 -5.21
CA GLN A 90 -2.61 14.02 -4.35
C GLN A 90 -3.34 14.91 -3.34
N ALA A 91 -4.58 14.55 -3.03
CA ALA A 91 -5.35 15.24 -2.00
C ALA A 91 -4.68 15.06 -0.63
N VAL A 92 -4.57 16.16 0.12
CA VAL A 92 -3.97 16.15 1.47
C VAL A 92 -4.74 15.23 2.43
N SER A 93 -6.05 15.07 2.23
CA SER A 93 -6.87 14.13 3.01
C SER A 93 -6.40 12.67 2.94
N GLY A 94 -5.67 12.29 1.88
CA GLY A 94 -5.06 10.97 1.77
C GLY A 94 -3.99 10.69 2.84
N ALA A 95 -3.40 11.74 3.43
CA ALA A 95 -2.49 11.64 4.58
C ALA A 95 -3.22 11.63 5.94
N GLY A 96 -4.56 11.59 5.93
CA GLY A 96 -5.39 11.60 7.12
C GLY A 96 -5.45 12.97 7.84
N ASN A 97 -5.95 12.96 9.07
CA ASN A 97 -6.17 14.19 9.84
C ASN A 97 -4.87 15.00 10.04
N LYS A 98 -3.73 14.35 10.24
CA LYS A 98 -2.44 15.03 10.40
C LYS A 98 -2.08 15.87 9.17
N GLY A 99 -2.32 15.37 7.97
CA GLY A 99 -2.09 16.11 6.73
C GLY A 99 -3.01 17.32 6.61
N ILE A 100 -4.28 17.17 6.95
CA ILE A 100 -5.26 18.25 6.94
C ILE A 100 -4.88 19.35 7.94
N GLU A 101 -4.44 18.99 9.13
CA GLU A 101 -3.99 19.93 10.17
C GLU A 101 -2.72 20.67 9.74
N SER A 102 -1.75 19.96 9.16
CA SER A 102 -0.52 20.57 8.61
C SER A 102 -0.88 21.63 7.57
N LEU A 103 -1.71 21.29 6.58
CA LEU A 103 -2.15 22.24 5.55
C LEU A 103 -2.82 23.48 6.17
N LYS A 104 -3.73 23.30 7.14
CA LYS A 104 -4.41 24.42 7.81
C LYS A 104 -3.43 25.35 8.56
N ASN A 105 -2.37 24.78 9.11
CA ASN A 105 -1.37 25.55 9.86
C ASN A 105 -0.41 26.29 8.91
N GLU A 106 -0.10 25.72 7.76
CA GLU A 106 0.78 26.33 6.74
C GLU A 106 0.09 27.44 5.92
N LEU A 107 -1.24 27.45 5.90
CA LEU A 107 -2.04 28.48 5.22
C LEU A 107 -2.35 29.72 6.09
N LYS A 108 -1.93 29.76 7.34
CA LYS A 108 -2.04 30.90 8.27
C LYS A 108 -0.80 31.77 8.21
#